data_c935719ff9af31c16bf9893deea2a505
#
_entry.id   c935719ff9af31c16bf9893deea2a505
#
_cell.length_a   1.000
_cell.length_b   1.000
_cell.length_c   1.000
_cell.angle_alpha   90.00
_cell.angle_beta   90.00
_cell.angle_gamma   90.00
#
_symmetry.space_group_name_H-M   'P 1'
#
loop_
_entity.id
_entity.type
_entity.pdbx_description
1 polymer ?
#
loop_
_entity_poly.entity_id
_entity_poly.type
_entity_poly.pdbx_seq_one_letter_code
_entity_poly.pdbx_strand_id
1 'polypeptide(L)'
;MIINKIKSIDEFYKKFLGIKPIIAVTGLNPHCETFAGKNIEKTEILPAIDVLKKKKIKIFGPYSADTIFLKKNRKKFDVIVGMYHDQVLGPMKTIFGFDAINITIGLPFIRITPDHGPNFEMFGLNQSKPDSLIQAFNFIKKYAIKT
;
A
#
# COMPACT_ATOMS: atom_id res chain seq x y z
N MET A 1 -11.04 0.97 12.28
CA MET A 1 -9.65 1.22 11.83
C MET A 1 -9.54 1.27 10.30
N ILE A 2 -9.98 0.28 9.53
CA ILE A 2 -9.89 0.19 8.06
C ILE A 2 -10.40 1.46 7.35
N ILE A 3 -11.61 1.93 7.69
CA ILE A 3 -12.24 3.11 7.09
C ILE A 3 -11.33 4.35 7.15
N ASN A 4 -10.74 4.64 8.32
CA ASN A 4 -9.91 5.84 8.49
C ASN A 4 -8.60 5.74 7.69
N LYS A 5 -7.97 4.56 7.67
CA LYS A 5 -6.73 4.36 6.88
C LYS A 5 -6.97 4.53 5.39
N ILE A 6 -8.07 3.98 4.86
CA ILE A 6 -8.41 4.11 3.43
C ILE A 6 -8.78 5.55 3.07
N LYS A 7 -9.48 6.28 3.95
CA LYS A 7 -9.71 7.71 3.73
C LYS A 7 -8.40 8.50 3.64
N SER A 8 -7.47 8.26 4.56
CA SER A 8 -6.15 8.93 4.51
C SER A 8 -5.39 8.61 3.21
N ILE A 9 -5.51 7.39 2.69
CA ILE A 9 -4.94 7.02 1.39
C ILE A 9 -5.62 7.81 0.25
N ASP A 10 -6.95 7.82 0.20
CA ASP A 10 -7.73 8.54 -0.83
C ASP A 10 -7.41 10.04 -0.82
N GLU A 11 -7.34 10.65 0.37
CA GLU A 11 -6.96 12.06 0.56
C GLU A 11 -5.53 12.34 0.10
N PHE A 12 -4.57 11.47 0.46
CA PHE A 12 -3.18 11.59 0.02
C PHE A 12 -3.07 11.57 -1.50
N TYR A 13 -3.71 10.62 -2.16
CA TYR A 13 -3.70 10.50 -3.62
C TYR A 13 -4.32 11.73 -4.30
N LYS A 14 -5.44 12.22 -3.78
CA LYS A 14 -6.09 13.44 -4.32
C LYS A 14 -5.23 14.68 -4.12
N LYS A 15 -4.68 14.86 -2.93
CA LYS A 15 -3.92 16.06 -2.57
C LYS A 15 -2.56 16.13 -3.27
N PHE A 16 -1.79 15.04 -3.23
CA PHE A 16 -0.40 15.06 -3.69
C PHE A 16 -0.23 14.51 -5.11
N LEU A 17 -1.04 13.56 -5.54
CA LEU A 17 -0.92 12.95 -6.86
C LEU A 17 -1.96 13.48 -7.86
N GLY A 18 -2.99 14.20 -7.40
CA GLY A 18 -4.02 14.77 -8.25
C GLY A 18 -4.98 13.76 -8.87
N ILE A 19 -5.03 12.53 -8.36
CA ILE A 19 -5.87 11.45 -8.89
C ILE A 19 -6.82 10.87 -7.85
N LYS A 20 -7.95 10.32 -8.30
CA LYS A 20 -8.86 9.52 -7.48
C LYS A 20 -8.47 8.06 -7.61
N PRO A 21 -7.83 7.45 -6.60
CA PRO A 21 -7.28 6.12 -6.73
C PRO A 21 -8.36 5.03 -6.84
N ILE A 22 -8.06 3.97 -7.58
CA ILE A 22 -8.79 2.71 -7.56
C ILE A 22 -8.11 1.82 -6.53
N ILE A 23 -8.80 1.52 -5.43
CA ILE A 23 -8.24 0.86 -4.26
C ILE A 23 -8.73 -0.60 -4.21
N ALA A 24 -7.81 -1.55 -4.12
CA ALA A 24 -8.10 -2.93 -3.76
C ALA A 24 -7.81 -3.18 -2.29
N VAL A 25 -8.62 -3.99 -1.63
CA VAL A 25 -8.41 -4.43 -0.25
C VAL A 25 -8.27 -5.95 -0.24
N THR A 26 -7.28 -6.47 0.46
CA THR A 26 -7.12 -7.92 0.65
C THR A 26 -8.00 -8.41 1.79
N GLY A 27 -8.30 -9.70 1.81
CA GLY A 27 -8.81 -10.35 3.01
C GLY A 27 -7.72 -10.51 4.07
N LEU A 28 -8.11 -10.80 5.30
CA LEU A 28 -7.19 -11.24 6.34
C LEU A 28 -6.75 -12.67 6.08
N ASN A 29 -7.70 -13.53 5.70
CA ASN A 29 -7.44 -14.89 5.25
C ASN A 29 -6.88 -14.86 3.81
N PRO A 30 -5.84 -15.64 3.47
CA PRO A 30 -5.24 -15.67 2.13
C PRO A 30 -6.23 -15.90 0.99
N HIS A 31 -7.27 -16.70 1.21
CA HIS A 31 -8.27 -17.04 0.20
C HIS A 31 -9.59 -16.26 0.33
N CYS A 32 -9.69 -15.33 1.29
CA CYS A 32 -10.92 -14.57 1.60
C CYS A 32 -12.11 -15.47 1.99
N GLU A 33 -11.85 -16.72 2.36
CA GLU A 33 -12.85 -17.70 2.77
C GLU A 33 -12.66 -18.07 4.25
N THR A 34 -13.76 -18.34 4.92
CA THR A 34 -13.73 -18.81 6.30
C THR A 34 -14.63 -20.01 6.44
N PHE A 35 -14.04 -21.14 6.75
CA PHE A 35 -14.77 -22.43 6.86
C PHE A 35 -15.48 -22.60 8.20
N ALA A 36 -15.02 -21.96 9.27
CA ALA A 36 -15.69 -21.96 10.58
C ALA A 36 -15.18 -20.81 11.45
N GLY A 37 -16.05 -20.18 12.26
CA GLY A 37 -15.69 -19.14 13.23
C GLY A 37 -15.98 -17.72 12.81
N LYS A 38 -15.39 -16.75 13.50
CA LYS A 38 -15.53 -15.32 13.19
C LYS A 38 -14.92 -15.01 11.83
N ASN A 39 -15.77 -14.69 10.87
CA ASN A 39 -15.35 -14.30 9.53
C ASN A 39 -15.12 -12.80 9.49
N ILE A 40 -13.86 -12.39 9.67
CA ILE A 40 -13.45 -10.99 9.69
C ILE A 40 -13.75 -10.31 8.35
N GLU A 41 -13.66 -11.03 7.24
CA GLU A 41 -14.02 -10.52 5.92
C GLU A 41 -15.49 -10.05 5.90
N LYS A 42 -16.41 -10.83 6.46
CA LYS A 42 -17.85 -10.51 6.52
C LYS A 42 -18.21 -9.51 7.62
N THR A 43 -17.55 -9.58 8.77
CA THR A 43 -17.91 -8.75 9.92
C THR A 43 -17.24 -7.39 9.96
N GLU A 44 -16.06 -7.26 9.37
CA GLU A 44 -15.24 -6.04 9.44
C GLU A 44 -14.89 -5.45 8.08
N ILE A 45 -14.38 -6.28 7.15
CA ILE A 45 -13.82 -5.77 5.89
C ILE A 45 -14.94 -5.37 4.92
N LEU A 46 -15.90 -6.24 4.65
CA LEU A 46 -17.02 -5.93 3.75
C LEU A 46 -17.86 -4.74 4.23
N PRO A 47 -18.25 -4.64 5.51
CA PRO A 47 -18.97 -3.46 6.00
C PRO A 47 -18.15 -2.17 5.85
N ALA A 48 -16.81 -2.21 6.07
CA ALA A 48 -15.97 -1.06 5.87
C ALA A 48 -15.92 -0.62 4.39
N ILE A 49 -15.83 -1.58 3.46
CA ILE A 49 -15.88 -1.33 2.02
C ILE A 49 -17.20 -0.69 1.62
N ASP A 50 -18.34 -1.18 2.13
CA ASP A 50 -19.66 -0.64 1.80
C ASP A 50 -19.83 0.80 2.30
N VAL A 51 -19.36 1.11 3.51
CA VAL A 51 -19.34 2.48 4.03
C VAL A 51 -18.51 3.41 3.14
N LEU A 52 -17.37 2.94 2.65
CA LEU A 52 -16.48 3.73 1.80
C LEU A 52 -17.03 3.92 0.38
N LYS A 53 -17.69 2.91 -0.18
CA LYS A 53 -18.42 3.03 -1.46
C LYS A 53 -19.53 4.09 -1.40
N LYS A 54 -20.32 4.13 -0.30
CA LYS A 54 -21.33 5.17 -0.06
C LYS A 54 -20.69 6.58 -0.04
N LYS A 55 -19.43 6.71 0.36
CA LYS A 55 -18.64 7.95 0.30
C LYS A 55 -17.98 8.22 -1.06
N LYS A 56 -18.37 7.48 -2.11
CA LYS A 56 -17.87 7.61 -3.49
C LYS A 56 -16.36 7.34 -3.64
N ILE A 57 -15.76 6.57 -2.74
CA ILE A 57 -14.40 6.05 -2.87
C ILE A 57 -14.44 4.81 -3.77
N LYS A 58 -13.57 4.76 -4.78
CA LYS A 58 -13.44 3.61 -5.70
C LYS A 58 -12.67 2.49 -5.01
N ILE A 59 -13.38 1.67 -4.25
CA ILE A 59 -12.81 0.58 -3.46
C ILE A 59 -13.46 -0.76 -3.81
N PHE A 60 -12.63 -1.81 -3.87
CA PHE A 60 -13.00 -3.16 -4.26
C PHE A 60 -12.32 -4.20 -3.35
N GLY A 61 -12.95 -5.36 -3.20
CA GLY A 61 -12.45 -6.47 -2.38
C GLY A 61 -13.55 -7.06 -1.50
N PRO A 62 -13.16 -7.89 -0.50
CA PRO A 62 -11.79 -8.35 -0.29
C PRO A 62 -11.30 -9.27 -1.40
N TYR A 63 -10.01 -9.19 -1.72
CA TYR A 63 -9.33 -10.05 -2.68
C TYR A 63 -8.38 -11.00 -1.97
N SER A 64 -8.19 -12.15 -2.58
CA SER A 64 -7.20 -13.14 -2.18
C SER A 64 -5.78 -12.56 -2.28
N ALA A 65 -5.01 -12.63 -1.18
CA ALA A 65 -3.69 -12.01 -1.11
C ALA A 65 -2.64 -12.72 -1.97
N ASP A 66 -2.82 -14.02 -2.22
CA ASP A 66 -1.94 -14.82 -3.06
C ASP A 66 -2.04 -14.48 -4.56
N THR A 67 -3.17 -13.96 -5.01
CA THR A 67 -3.44 -13.72 -6.44
C THR A 67 -3.54 -12.26 -6.83
N ILE A 68 -3.80 -11.34 -5.89
CA ILE A 68 -3.97 -9.90 -6.21
C ILE A 68 -2.71 -9.28 -6.82
N PHE A 69 -1.52 -9.75 -6.43
CA PHE A 69 -0.24 -9.24 -6.91
C PHE A 69 0.20 -9.78 -8.27
N LEU A 70 -0.51 -10.76 -8.83
CA LEU A 70 -0.26 -11.20 -10.21
C LEU A 70 -0.38 -10.01 -11.17
N LYS A 71 0.52 -9.91 -12.14
CA LYS A 71 0.63 -8.77 -13.08
C LYS A 71 -0.71 -8.36 -13.71
N LYS A 72 -1.56 -9.35 -14.08
CA LYS A 72 -2.89 -9.13 -14.66
C LYS A 72 -3.86 -8.46 -13.66
N ASN A 73 -3.76 -8.80 -12.38
CA ASN A 73 -4.67 -8.33 -11.35
C ASN A 73 -4.23 -6.98 -10.81
N ARG A 74 -2.95 -6.86 -10.38
CA ARG A 74 -2.43 -5.63 -9.75
C ARG A 74 -2.51 -4.39 -10.65
N LYS A 75 -2.42 -4.56 -12.00
CA LYS A 75 -2.52 -3.45 -12.96
C LYS A 75 -3.88 -2.77 -13.00
N LYS A 76 -4.92 -3.35 -12.38
CA LYS A 76 -6.27 -2.80 -12.35
C LYS A 76 -6.44 -1.77 -11.24
N PHE A 77 -5.49 -1.65 -10.34
CA PHE A 77 -5.57 -0.85 -9.12
C PHE A 77 -4.38 0.09 -8.99
N ASP A 78 -4.64 1.27 -8.45
CA ASP A 78 -3.60 2.23 -8.09
C ASP A 78 -3.02 1.91 -6.70
N VAL A 79 -3.84 1.26 -5.84
CA VAL A 79 -3.48 0.93 -4.46
C VAL A 79 -3.98 -0.47 -4.11
N ILE A 80 -3.13 -1.25 -3.46
CA ILE A 80 -3.49 -2.51 -2.80
C ILE A 80 -3.27 -2.34 -1.30
N VAL A 81 -4.33 -2.48 -0.52
CA VAL A 81 -4.32 -2.36 0.94
C VAL A 81 -4.29 -3.75 1.56
N GLY A 82 -3.21 -4.06 2.25
CA GLY A 82 -3.09 -5.29 3.04
C GLY A 82 -3.61 -5.11 4.46
N MET A 83 -3.99 -6.21 5.09
CA MET A 83 -4.46 -6.23 6.47
C MET A 83 -3.30 -6.28 7.47
N TYR A 84 -2.13 -6.71 7.05
CA TYR A 84 -0.91 -6.75 7.83
C TYR A 84 0.33 -6.56 6.93
N HIS A 85 1.46 -6.22 7.56
CA HIS A 85 2.70 -5.82 6.92
C HIS A 85 3.17 -6.78 5.83
N ASP A 86 3.37 -8.05 6.15
CA ASP A 86 4.01 -9.01 5.24
C ASP A 86 3.12 -9.39 4.04
N GLN A 87 1.80 -9.21 4.18
CA GLN A 87 0.85 -9.47 3.10
C GLN A 87 1.11 -8.61 1.86
N VAL A 88 1.68 -7.42 2.05
CA VAL A 88 1.98 -6.46 0.98
C VAL A 88 3.48 -6.39 0.74
N LEU A 89 4.29 -6.33 1.79
CA LEU A 89 5.70 -6.03 1.65
C LEU A 89 6.49 -7.17 1.00
N GLY A 90 6.15 -8.43 1.29
CA GLY A 90 6.78 -9.58 0.63
C GLY A 90 6.61 -9.55 -0.89
N PRO A 91 5.37 -9.49 -1.42
CA PRO A 91 5.14 -9.34 -2.86
C PRO A 91 5.78 -8.08 -3.47
N MET A 92 5.73 -6.95 -2.77
CA MET A 92 6.33 -5.70 -3.25
C MET A 92 7.84 -5.82 -3.41
N LYS A 93 8.54 -6.40 -2.43
CA LYS A 93 9.98 -6.63 -2.51
C LYS A 93 10.36 -7.60 -3.63
N THR A 94 9.57 -8.65 -3.82
CA THR A 94 9.79 -9.62 -4.90
C THR A 94 9.62 -8.99 -6.29
N ILE A 95 8.66 -8.06 -6.45
CA ILE A 95 8.33 -7.45 -7.75
C ILE A 95 9.25 -6.27 -8.07
N PHE A 96 9.57 -5.42 -7.10
CA PHE A 96 10.23 -4.14 -7.30
C PHE A 96 11.64 -4.05 -6.68
N GLY A 97 12.03 -5.05 -5.91
CA GLY A 97 13.37 -5.06 -5.29
C GLY A 97 13.61 -3.82 -4.42
N PHE A 98 14.71 -3.12 -4.73
CA PHE A 98 15.13 -1.91 -4.01
C PHE A 98 14.59 -0.60 -4.59
N ASP A 99 13.74 -0.64 -5.62
CA ASP A 99 13.12 0.59 -6.17
C ASP A 99 11.97 1.14 -5.29
N ALA A 100 11.51 0.36 -4.32
CA ALA A 100 10.44 0.75 -3.42
C ALA A 100 10.86 1.87 -2.45
N ILE A 101 9.89 2.74 -2.12
CA ILE A 101 10.02 3.78 -1.10
C ILE A 101 8.93 3.62 -0.05
N ASN A 102 9.21 4.09 1.17
CA ASN A 102 8.25 4.11 2.25
C ASN A 102 7.72 5.53 2.48
N ILE A 103 6.40 5.72 2.42
CA ILE A 103 5.74 7.01 2.64
C ILE A 103 4.81 6.88 3.85
N THR A 104 5.02 7.69 4.88
CA THR A 104 4.12 7.75 6.03
C THR A 104 2.98 8.73 5.74
N ILE A 105 1.76 8.21 5.68
CA ILE A 105 0.54 8.98 5.41
C ILE A 105 -0.17 9.34 6.72
N GLY A 106 -0.81 10.52 6.76
CA GLY A 106 -1.58 11.00 7.92
C GLY A 106 -0.80 11.92 8.84
N LEU A 107 0.40 12.33 8.46
CA LEU A 107 1.15 13.40 9.11
C LEU A 107 0.84 14.76 8.46
N PRO A 108 1.03 15.88 9.16
CA PRO A 108 0.87 17.22 8.59
C PRO A 108 1.96 17.58 7.56
N PHE A 109 2.96 16.75 7.41
CA PHE A 109 4.04 16.86 6.43
C PHE A 109 4.26 15.52 5.73
N ILE A 110 4.93 15.53 4.57
CA ILE A 110 5.31 14.30 3.86
C ILE A 110 6.57 13.73 4.51
N ARG A 111 6.48 12.49 4.99
CA ARG A 111 7.62 11.71 5.47
C ARG A 111 7.90 10.56 4.50
N ILE A 112 9.07 10.60 3.89
CA ILE A 112 9.52 9.58 2.95
C ILE A 112 10.85 9.02 3.43
N THR A 113 11.01 7.70 3.33
CA THR A 113 12.27 7.02 3.61
C THR A 113 12.54 5.97 2.53
N PRO A 114 13.80 5.59 2.31
CA PRO A 114 14.11 4.36 1.60
C PRO A 114 13.40 3.18 2.25
N ASP A 115 12.99 2.21 1.44
CA ASP A 115 12.29 1.01 1.90
C ASP A 115 13.26 -0.17 2.05
N HIS A 116 14.28 0.01 2.89
CA HIS A 116 15.21 -1.06 3.29
C HIS A 116 15.56 -0.94 4.77
N GLY A 117 15.85 -2.08 5.40
CA GLY A 117 16.37 -2.15 6.77
C GLY A 117 17.85 -1.79 6.88
N PRO A 118 18.39 -1.75 8.10
CA PRO A 118 19.82 -1.62 8.31
C PRO A 118 20.53 -2.85 7.72
N ASN A 119 21.30 -2.65 6.67
CA ASN A 119 22.01 -3.73 6.01
C ASN A 119 23.39 -3.89 6.66
N PHE A 120 23.45 -4.54 7.81
CA PHE A 120 24.69 -4.74 8.58
C PHE A 120 25.76 -5.48 7.79
N GLU A 121 25.39 -6.35 6.87
CA GLU A 121 26.30 -7.10 6.02
C GLU A 121 27.10 -6.21 5.06
N MET A 122 26.58 -5.03 4.75
CA MET A 122 27.26 -4.05 3.86
C MET A 122 28.07 -3.00 4.63
N PHE A 123 28.05 -3.04 5.96
CA PHE A 123 28.72 -2.04 6.76
C PHE A 123 30.25 -2.06 6.50
N GLY A 124 30.80 -0.92 6.12
CA GLY A 124 32.24 -0.78 5.80
C GLY A 124 32.68 -1.30 4.42
N LEU A 125 31.79 -1.95 3.66
CA LEU A 125 32.16 -2.55 2.35
C LEU A 125 32.02 -1.58 1.18
N ASN A 126 31.49 -0.38 1.37
CA ASN A 126 31.23 0.62 0.33
C ASN A 126 30.42 0.07 -0.88
N GLN A 127 29.46 -0.83 -0.62
CA GLN A 127 28.64 -1.53 -1.63
C GLN A 127 27.16 -1.17 -1.55
N SER A 128 26.81 -0.11 -0.84
CA SER A 128 25.42 0.34 -0.69
C SER A 128 24.82 0.74 -2.04
N LYS A 129 23.59 0.28 -2.29
CA LYS A 129 22.82 0.70 -3.47
C LYS A 129 21.94 1.89 -3.11
N PRO A 130 22.05 3.03 -3.80
CA PRO A 130 21.29 4.24 -3.50
C PRO A 130 19.90 4.27 -4.14
N ASP A 131 19.48 3.22 -4.86
CA ASP A 131 18.29 3.22 -5.73
C ASP A 131 17.02 3.70 -4.98
N SER A 132 16.72 3.14 -3.82
CA SER A 132 15.56 3.54 -3.03
C SER A 132 15.62 5.01 -2.57
N LEU A 133 16.80 5.51 -2.21
CA LEU A 133 17.00 6.91 -1.84
C LEU A 133 16.79 7.84 -3.04
N ILE A 134 17.31 7.47 -4.21
CA ILE A 134 17.11 8.21 -5.46
C ILE A 134 15.61 8.26 -5.80
N GLN A 135 14.89 7.15 -5.67
CA GLN A 135 13.45 7.12 -5.89
C GLN A 135 12.67 8.00 -4.90
N ALA A 136 13.10 8.05 -3.63
CA ALA A 136 12.51 8.95 -2.64
C ALA A 136 12.69 10.44 -3.05
N PHE A 137 13.86 10.85 -3.49
CA PHE A 137 14.11 12.19 -4.01
C PHE A 137 13.30 12.49 -5.28
N ASN A 138 13.24 11.55 -6.22
CA ASN A 138 12.44 11.69 -7.44
C ASN A 138 10.95 11.90 -7.11
N PHE A 139 10.42 11.18 -6.13
CA PHE A 139 9.05 11.36 -5.67
C PHE A 139 8.84 12.77 -5.08
N ILE A 140 9.73 13.23 -4.20
CA ILE A 140 9.66 14.58 -3.62
C ILE A 140 9.68 15.65 -4.72
N LYS A 141 10.66 15.57 -5.64
CA LYS A 141 10.78 16.49 -6.76
C LYS A 141 9.52 16.56 -7.62
N LYS A 142 8.89 15.40 -7.87
CA LYS A 142 7.72 15.32 -8.74
C LYS A 142 6.43 15.81 -8.08
N TYR A 143 6.25 15.57 -6.78
CA TYR A 143 4.94 15.74 -6.14
C TYR A 143 4.92 16.72 -4.96
N ALA A 144 6.03 16.92 -4.25
CA ALA A 144 6.07 17.79 -3.07
C ALA A 144 6.47 19.24 -3.36
N ILE A 145 7.16 19.49 -4.48
CA ILE A 145 7.62 20.86 -4.86
C ILE A 145 6.53 21.65 -5.62
N LYS A 146 5.40 21.01 -5.94
CA LYS A 146 4.28 21.66 -6.64
C LYS A 146 3.24 22.30 -5.69
N THR A 147 3.51 22.29 -4.41
CA THR A 147 2.75 23.00 -3.37
C THR A 147 3.57 24.18 -2.88
#